data_b6c46a072c21a1e5d398af929db5356b
#
_entry.id   b6c46a072c21a1e5d398af929db5356b
#
_cell.length_a   1.000
_cell.length_b   1.000
_cell.length_c   1.000
_cell.angle_alpha   90.00
_cell.angle_beta   90.00
_cell.angle_gamma   90.00
#
_symmetry.space_group_name_H-M   'P 1'
#
loop_
_entity.id
_entity.type
_entity.pdbx_description
1 polymer ?
#
loop_
_entity_poly.entity_id
_entity_poly.type
_entity_poly.pdbx_seq_one_letter_code
_entity_poly.pdbx_strand_id
1 'polypeptide(L)'
;IAPQRKIDPGPRFPWQRLYRLGYGAWYDDDTVFKYWEKFRLELPSVLTLQTALHDYGYAIELSGEHDKQSRNVVRAFQMHFLPWQVSGEFTDETAAVLYALMEKYHPAELEVLLSEEHSAADNGG
;
A
#
# COMPACT_ATOMS: atom_id res chain seq x y z
N ILE A 1 22.04 9.29 -11.52
CA ILE A 1 20.70 9.24 -11.37
C ILE A 1 19.93 8.61 -12.47
N ALA A 2 20.05 9.10 -13.61
CA ALA A 2 19.37 8.52 -14.69
C ALA A 2 19.62 7.05 -14.79
N PRO A 3 20.75 6.62 -14.52
CA PRO A 3 21.07 5.24 -14.65
C PRO A 3 20.22 4.32 -13.88
N GLN A 4 19.68 4.84 -12.83
CA GLN A 4 18.94 3.96 -12.05
C GLN A 4 17.80 3.40 -12.71
N ARG A 5 17.28 4.08 -13.63
CA ARG A 5 16.13 3.60 -14.26
C ARG A 5 16.32 2.37 -15.01
N LYS A 6 17.41 2.21 -15.57
CA LYS A 6 17.64 1.06 -16.34
C LYS A 6 17.78 -0.13 -15.52
N ILE A 7 18.27 0.06 -14.37
CA ILE A 7 18.49 -1.02 -13.53
C ILE A 7 17.25 -1.56 -13.00
N ASP A 8 16.28 -0.74 -12.90
CA ASP A 8 15.08 -1.09 -12.23
C ASP A 8 14.14 -1.84 -13.11
N PRO A 9 13.96 -3.10 -12.90
CA PRO A 9 13.04 -3.87 -13.71
C PRO A 9 11.62 -3.55 -13.39
N GLY A 10 11.38 -3.07 -12.22
CA GLY A 10 10.07 -2.64 -11.88
C GLY A 10 10.11 -1.18 -11.90
N PRO A 11 10.35 -0.68 -12.96
CA PRO A 11 10.72 0.65 -13.19
C PRO A 11 9.91 1.74 -12.61
N ARG A 12 8.79 1.45 -12.15
CA ARG A 12 8.01 2.50 -11.59
C ARG A 12 8.34 2.81 -10.18
N PHE A 13 9.21 2.05 -9.55
CA PHE A 13 9.45 2.24 -8.15
C PHE A 13 10.88 2.61 -7.84
N PRO A 14 11.25 3.89 -7.78
CA PRO A 14 12.59 4.28 -7.38
C PRO A 14 12.71 4.35 -5.86
N TRP A 15 12.06 3.46 -5.16
CA TRP A 15 12.02 3.52 -3.70
C TRP A 15 13.37 3.32 -3.05
N GLN A 16 14.24 2.52 -3.62
CA GLN A 16 15.55 2.31 -3.04
C GLN A 16 16.33 3.60 -2.97
N ARG A 17 16.21 4.41 -4.00
CA ARG A 17 16.89 5.66 -4.00
C ARG A 17 16.32 6.61 -2.97
N LEU A 18 15.01 6.61 -2.83
CA LEU A 18 14.38 7.46 -1.83
C LEU A 18 14.76 7.02 -0.44
N TYR A 19 14.88 5.72 -0.22
CA TYR A 19 15.27 5.20 1.07
C TYR A 19 16.68 5.68 1.41
N ARG A 20 17.58 5.64 0.45
CA ARG A 20 18.92 6.09 0.68
C ARG A 20 19.01 7.58 0.95
N LEU A 21 17.99 8.32 0.60
CA LEU A 21 17.95 9.74 0.90
C LEU A 21 17.45 9.99 2.33
N GLY A 22 17.14 8.94 3.06
CA GLY A 22 16.81 9.09 4.47
C GLY A 22 15.38 9.48 4.77
N TYR A 23 14.47 9.00 3.98
CA TYR A 23 13.08 9.29 4.23
C TYR A 23 12.53 8.33 5.25
N GLY A 24 12.54 8.60 6.42
CA GLY A 24 11.94 7.91 7.54
C GLY A 24 11.51 6.47 7.34
N ALA A 25 10.30 6.13 7.73
CA ALA A 25 9.78 4.78 7.59
C ALA A 25 9.76 4.39 6.14
N TRP A 26 10.19 3.20 5.85
CA TRP A 26 10.26 2.77 4.48
C TRP A 26 9.99 1.27 4.36
N TYR A 27 9.49 0.89 3.22
CA TYR A 27 9.09 -0.48 2.97
C TYR A 27 10.21 -1.25 2.29
N ASP A 28 10.12 -2.58 2.35
CA ASP A 28 11.10 -3.46 1.73
C ASP A 28 10.62 -3.85 0.34
N ASP A 29 11.50 -3.79 -0.65
CA ASP A 29 11.15 -4.09 -2.03
C ASP A 29 10.58 -5.46 -2.18
N ASP A 30 11.17 -6.46 -1.53
CA ASP A 30 10.71 -7.84 -1.68
C ASP A 30 9.29 -7.98 -1.17
N THR A 31 8.97 -7.29 -0.10
CA THR A 31 7.63 -7.37 0.47
C THR A 31 6.63 -6.68 -0.43
N VAL A 32 7.01 -5.54 -0.99
CA VAL A 32 6.14 -4.85 -1.93
C VAL A 32 5.87 -5.73 -3.13
N PHE A 33 6.90 -6.37 -3.66
CA PHE A 33 6.74 -7.20 -4.84
C PHE A 33 5.80 -8.36 -4.56
N LYS A 34 5.93 -8.97 -3.39
CA LYS A 34 5.06 -10.06 -2.99
C LYS A 34 3.59 -9.64 -3.00
N TYR A 35 3.28 -8.51 -2.39
CA TYR A 35 1.90 -8.05 -2.33
C TYR A 35 1.42 -7.52 -3.68
N TRP A 36 2.30 -6.90 -4.45
CA TRP A 36 1.95 -6.42 -5.76
C TRP A 36 1.52 -7.57 -6.67
N GLU A 37 2.26 -8.67 -6.64
CA GLU A 37 1.91 -9.84 -7.42
C GLU A 37 0.51 -10.33 -7.04
N LYS A 38 0.21 -10.31 -5.76
CA LYS A 38 -1.08 -10.75 -5.29
C LYS A 38 -2.19 -9.79 -5.69
N PHE A 39 -1.95 -8.51 -5.54
CA PHE A 39 -2.99 -7.50 -5.74
C PHE A 39 -3.23 -7.18 -7.21
N ARG A 40 -2.31 -7.51 -8.07
CA ARG A 40 -2.55 -7.39 -9.50
C ARG A 40 -3.68 -8.29 -9.90
N LEU A 41 -3.86 -9.40 -9.21
CA LEU A 41 -4.91 -10.34 -9.52
C LEU A 41 -6.20 -9.96 -8.82
N GLU A 42 -6.11 -9.52 -7.60
CA GLU A 42 -7.30 -9.16 -6.85
C GLU A 42 -6.95 -8.21 -5.72
N LEU A 43 -7.48 -7.01 -5.76
CA LEU A 43 -7.26 -6.04 -4.71
C LEU A 43 -8.15 -6.32 -3.52
N PRO A 44 -7.71 -6.01 -2.30
CA PRO A 44 -8.61 -6.07 -1.15
C PRO A 44 -9.75 -5.05 -1.33
N SER A 45 -10.78 -5.21 -0.54
CA SER A 45 -11.91 -4.30 -0.61
C SER A 45 -11.52 -2.91 -0.13
N VAL A 46 -12.30 -1.92 -0.51
CA VAL A 46 -12.05 -0.55 -0.09
C VAL A 46 -12.03 -0.46 1.43
N LEU A 47 -12.96 -1.12 2.10
CA LEU A 47 -13.00 -1.07 3.55
C LEU A 47 -11.73 -1.66 4.16
N THR A 48 -11.22 -2.74 3.60
CA THR A 48 -10.00 -3.34 4.09
C THR A 48 -8.82 -2.38 3.92
N LEU A 49 -8.74 -1.73 2.77
CA LEU A 49 -7.66 -0.79 2.52
C LEU A 49 -7.78 0.45 3.39
N GLN A 50 -9.00 0.92 3.64
CA GLN A 50 -9.20 2.02 4.56
C GLN A 50 -8.78 1.64 5.97
N THR A 51 -9.10 0.42 6.37
CA THR A 51 -8.73 -0.07 7.69
C THR A 51 -7.20 -0.13 7.81
N ALA A 52 -6.54 -0.57 6.75
CA ALA A 52 -5.08 -0.62 6.77
C ALA A 52 -4.48 0.78 6.92
N LEU A 53 -5.02 1.76 6.21
CA LEU A 53 -4.54 3.13 6.36
C LEU A 53 -4.78 3.65 7.77
N HIS A 54 -5.94 3.35 8.32
CA HIS A 54 -6.27 3.76 9.67
C HIS A 54 -5.31 3.11 10.68
N ASP A 55 -5.07 1.83 10.53
CA ASP A 55 -4.19 1.11 11.44
C ASP A 55 -2.75 1.57 11.31
N TYR A 56 -2.37 2.03 10.13
CA TYR A 56 -1.03 2.55 9.94
C TYR A 56 -0.87 3.92 10.57
N GLY A 57 -1.96 4.62 10.81
CA GLY A 57 -1.90 5.89 11.51
C GLY A 57 -2.58 7.06 10.83
N TYR A 58 -3.26 6.82 9.72
CA TYR A 58 -3.95 7.92 9.03
C TYR A 58 -5.36 8.13 9.59
N ALA A 59 -5.77 9.37 9.63
CA ALA A 59 -7.12 9.70 10.06
C ALA A 59 -8.04 9.52 8.86
N ILE A 60 -8.73 8.41 8.81
CA ILE A 60 -9.61 8.10 7.69
C ILE A 60 -10.86 7.42 8.23
N GLU A 61 -11.99 7.73 7.63
CA GLU A 61 -13.25 7.09 8.00
C GLU A 61 -13.36 5.76 7.28
N LEU A 62 -13.80 4.75 8.00
CA LEU A 62 -13.94 3.41 7.43
C LEU A 62 -15.32 3.27 6.83
N SER A 63 -15.56 4.00 5.76
CA SER A 63 -16.88 4.04 5.14
C SER A 63 -17.15 2.87 4.21
N GLY A 64 -16.10 2.23 3.74
CA GLY A 64 -16.24 1.16 2.78
C GLY A 64 -16.43 1.66 1.36
N GLU A 65 -16.43 2.98 1.18
CA GLU A 65 -16.56 3.57 -0.14
C GLU A 65 -15.39 4.49 -0.40
N HIS A 66 -14.91 4.49 -1.63
CA HIS A 66 -13.77 5.35 -1.95
C HIS A 66 -14.28 6.75 -2.26
N ASP A 67 -14.68 7.44 -1.20
CA ASP A 67 -15.28 8.76 -1.28
C ASP A 67 -14.20 9.84 -1.24
N LYS A 68 -14.61 11.08 -1.15
CA LYS A 68 -13.70 12.20 -1.23
C LYS A 68 -12.65 12.17 -0.11
N GLN A 69 -13.07 11.88 1.11
CA GLN A 69 -12.13 11.86 2.22
C GLN A 69 -11.14 10.69 2.05
N SER A 70 -11.61 9.57 1.55
CA SER A 70 -10.76 8.43 1.29
C SER A 70 -9.72 8.79 0.24
N ARG A 71 -10.12 9.42 -0.86
CA ARG A 71 -9.19 9.83 -1.89
C ARG A 71 -8.15 10.81 -1.38
N ASN A 72 -8.56 11.72 -0.53
CA ASN A 72 -7.63 12.69 0.04
C ASN A 72 -6.57 12.01 0.90
N VAL A 73 -6.97 11.02 1.67
CA VAL A 73 -6.04 10.29 2.51
C VAL A 73 -5.09 9.44 1.66
N VAL A 74 -5.62 8.79 0.64
CA VAL A 74 -4.79 8.01 -0.27
C VAL A 74 -3.77 8.91 -0.94
N ARG A 75 -4.21 10.10 -1.34
CA ARG A 75 -3.30 11.05 -1.97
C ARG A 75 -2.17 11.45 -1.01
N ALA A 76 -2.50 11.67 0.25
CA ALA A 76 -1.48 12.01 1.24
C ALA A 76 -0.50 10.87 1.43
N PHE A 77 -1.00 9.65 1.47
CA PHE A 77 -0.16 8.47 1.59
C PHE A 77 0.77 8.38 0.37
N GLN A 78 0.21 8.57 -0.81
CA GLN A 78 1.00 8.48 -2.03
C GLN A 78 2.06 9.58 -2.09
N MET A 79 1.72 10.78 -1.66
CA MET A 79 2.71 11.86 -1.68
C MET A 79 3.92 11.52 -0.84
N HIS A 80 3.73 10.75 0.20
CA HIS A 80 4.83 10.36 1.07
C HIS A 80 5.59 9.15 0.55
N PHE A 81 4.89 8.15 0.09
CA PHE A 81 5.50 6.85 -0.24
C PHE A 81 5.59 6.56 -1.73
N LEU A 82 4.74 7.17 -2.54
CA LEU A 82 4.76 6.97 -3.99
C LEU A 82 4.60 8.31 -4.69
N PRO A 83 5.51 9.23 -4.47
CA PRO A 83 5.31 10.59 -5.01
C PRO A 83 5.27 10.66 -6.53
N TRP A 84 5.69 9.58 -7.21
CA TRP A 84 5.63 9.53 -8.67
C TRP A 84 4.26 9.07 -9.18
N GLN A 85 3.37 8.72 -8.26
CA GLN A 85 2.07 8.21 -8.65
C GLN A 85 0.99 8.69 -7.70
N VAL A 86 0.76 9.98 -7.67
CA VAL A 86 -0.22 10.58 -6.75
C VAL A 86 -1.54 10.70 -7.49
N SER A 87 -2.35 9.68 -7.40
CA SER A 87 -3.63 9.62 -8.10
C SER A 87 -4.83 9.74 -7.18
N GLY A 88 -4.65 9.41 -5.92
CA GLY A 88 -5.77 9.35 -4.98
C GLY A 88 -6.54 8.05 -5.07
N GLU A 89 -6.09 7.12 -5.91
CA GLU A 89 -6.80 5.86 -6.08
C GLU A 89 -6.04 4.72 -5.43
N PHE A 90 -6.77 3.69 -5.00
CA PHE A 90 -6.15 2.50 -4.46
C PHE A 90 -5.69 1.64 -5.63
N THR A 91 -4.47 1.88 -6.09
CA THR A 91 -3.93 1.04 -7.16
C THR A 91 -3.29 -0.19 -6.53
N ASP A 92 -2.95 -1.17 -7.35
CA ASP A 92 -2.27 -2.37 -6.85
C ASP A 92 -0.93 -1.98 -6.22
N GLU A 93 -0.24 -1.01 -6.77
CA GLU A 93 1.03 -0.56 -6.22
C GLU A 93 0.83 0.13 -4.88
N THR A 94 -0.18 0.98 -4.77
CA THR A 94 -0.46 1.67 -3.53
C THR A 94 -0.82 0.67 -2.43
N ALA A 95 -1.66 -0.31 -2.76
CA ALA A 95 -2.03 -1.32 -1.80
C ALA A 95 -0.83 -2.17 -1.38
N ALA A 96 0.04 -2.50 -2.33
CA ALA A 96 1.21 -3.30 -2.04
C ALA A 96 2.17 -2.58 -1.09
N VAL A 97 2.39 -1.30 -1.33
CA VAL A 97 3.25 -0.50 -0.47
C VAL A 97 2.65 -0.39 0.93
N LEU A 98 1.34 -0.16 1.00
CA LEU A 98 0.66 -0.07 2.28
C LEU A 98 0.80 -1.36 3.08
N TYR A 99 0.59 -2.50 2.43
CA TYR A 99 0.70 -3.78 3.11
C TYR A 99 2.15 -4.09 3.49
N ALA A 100 3.10 -3.69 2.67
CA ALA A 100 4.50 -3.88 3.01
C ALA A 100 4.87 -3.08 4.25
N LEU A 101 4.36 -1.86 4.35
CA LEU A 101 4.59 -1.04 5.53
C LEU A 101 3.91 -1.63 6.76
N MET A 102 2.70 -2.16 6.59
CA MET A 102 2.00 -2.80 7.68
C MET A 102 2.76 -4.03 8.16
N GLU A 103 3.28 -4.81 7.24
CA GLU A 103 4.02 -6.01 7.62
C GLU A 103 5.25 -5.64 8.44
N LYS A 104 5.88 -4.56 8.11
CA LYS A 104 7.10 -4.15 8.77
C LYS A 104 6.85 -3.46 10.11
N TYR A 105 5.86 -2.61 10.17
CA TYR A 105 5.65 -1.77 11.35
C TYR A 105 4.41 -2.09 12.18
N HIS A 106 3.45 -2.78 11.60
CA HIS A 106 2.19 -3.12 12.28
C HIS A 106 1.76 -4.55 11.93
N PRO A 107 2.65 -5.53 12.18
CA PRO A 107 2.35 -6.89 11.73
C PRO A 107 1.12 -7.52 12.39
N ALA A 108 0.85 -7.17 13.63
CA ALA A 108 -0.32 -7.74 14.30
C ALA A 108 -1.61 -7.29 13.65
N GLU A 109 -1.69 -6.01 13.33
CA GLU A 109 -2.86 -5.47 12.66
C GLU A 109 -2.99 -6.04 11.26
N LEU A 110 -1.87 -6.23 10.58
CA LEU A 110 -1.91 -6.81 9.26
C LEU A 110 -2.44 -8.23 9.30
N GLU A 111 -2.04 -8.99 10.31
CA GLU A 111 -2.53 -10.35 10.44
C GLU A 111 -4.04 -10.40 10.55
N VAL A 112 -4.62 -9.47 11.28
CA VAL A 112 -6.07 -9.40 11.41
C VAL A 112 -6.70 -9.11 10.05
N LEU A 113 -6.14 -8.18 9.29
CA LEU A 113 -6.67 -7.85 7.99
C LEU A 113 -6.60 -9.03 7.04
N LEU A 114 -5.49 -9.74 7.03
CA LEU A 114 -5.34 -10.89 6.15
C LEU A 114 -6.29 -12.02 6.55
N SER A 115 -6.50 -12.17 7.83
CA SER A 115 -7.41 -13.18 8.32
C SER A 115 -8.85 -12.87 7.93
N GLU A 116 -9.23 -11.62 8.02
CA GLU A 116 -10.57 -11.20 7.64
C GLU A 116 -10.81 -11.36 6.15
N GLU A 117 -9.82 -11.05 5.34
CA GLU A 117 -9.93 -11.23 3.91
C GLU A 117 -10.13 -12.69 3.58
N HIS A 118 -9.35 -13.55 4.21
CA HIS A 118 -9.46 -14.97 3.96
C HIS A 118 -10.81 -15.50 4.38
N SER A 119 -11.30 -15.08 5.51
CA SER A 119 -12.58 -15.48 6.00
C SER A 119 -13.70 -15.02 5.09
N ALA A 120 -13.62 -13.80 4.62
CA ALA A 120 -14.62 -13.27 3.73
C ALA A 120 -14.62 -14.02 2.40
N ALA A 121 -13.46 -14.39 1.91
CA ALA A 121 -13.36 -15.14 0.68
C ALA A 121 -13.98 -16.52 0.85
N ASP A 122 -13.73 -17.16 1.97
CA ASP A 122 -14.31 -18.45 2.26
C ASP A 122 -15.82 -18.36 2.34
N ASN A 123 -16.31 -17.36 3.02
CA ASN A 123 -17.74 -17.21 3.16
C ASN A 123 -18.39 -16.84 1.86
N GLY A 124 -17.70 -16.08 1.07
CA GLY A 124 -18.24 -15.65 -0.19
C GLY A 124 -18.25 -16.76 -1.20
N GLY A 125 -17.42 -17.72 -0.98
CA GLY A 125 -17.36 -18.87 -1.88
C GLY A 125 -18.48 -19.84 -1.65
#